data_8dadbaee822282d8c7c2aa64b9a8abf8
#
_entry.id   8dadbaee822282d8c7c2aa64b9a8abf8
#
_cell.length_a   1.000
_cell.length_b   1.000
_cell.length_c   1.000
_cell.angle_alpha   90.00
_cell.angle_beta   90.00
_cell.angle_gamma   90.00
#
_symmetry.space_group_name_H-M   'P 1'
#
loop_
_entity.id
_entity.type
_entity.pdbx_description
1 polymer ?
#
loop_
_entity_poly.entity_id
_entity_poly.type
_entity_poly.pdbx_seq_one_letter_code
_entity_poly.pdbx_strand_id
1 'polypeptide(L)'
;MNMLDGYGMDTITLAGTLEAKLAAMKDVGFSQVMLMDRDLVTHPGGVQAAVAAVQASGMRPTGFQVLRDFEGLSGHLHSYKLDIAKAMLEMCAATGSKVLLACSSTSRHATQDLDLIAADLKKLAMLAVPLGIQIAYEALSWGRTVNEFTTSWDVVCRADCPNLGIGIDSFHIFAAKTSLDAIEELDPPRFFWCSCRTSCGKKRPPLKNA
;
A
#
# COMPACT_ATOMS: atom_id res chain seq x y z
N MET A 1 -21.84 17.83 5.11
CA MET A 1 -20.72 16.87 5.24
C MET A 1 -20.82 15.97 4.02
N ASN A 2 -19.80 15.98 3.16
CA ASN A 2 -19.77 15.14 1.98
C ASN A 2 -19.58 13.67 2.44
N MET A 3 -20.40 12.76 1.93
CA MET A 3 -20.35 11.34 2.30
C MET A 3 -18.98 10.70 1.99
N LEU A 4 -18.18 11.30 1.10
CA LEU A 4 -16.86 10.85 0.69
C LEU A 4 -15.69 11.46 1.48
N ASP A 5 -15.95 12.36 2.44
CA ASP A 5 -14.87 13.03 3.20
C ASP A 5 -13.99 12.07 4.02
N GLY A 6 -14.56 10.93 4.42
CA GLY A 6 -13.85 9.86 5.14
C GLY A 6 -13.05 8.90 4.25
N TYR A 7 -13.17 9.02 2.93
CA TYR A 7 -12.60 8.05 1.99
C TYR A 7 -11.56 8.68 1.08
N GLY A 8 -10.50 7.93 0.80
CA GLY A 8 -9.53 8.25 -0.24
C GLY A 8 -9.73 7.39 -1.47
N MET A 9 -9.38 7.92 -2.63
CA MET A 9 -9.35 7.16 -3.86
C MET A 9 -7.90 6.95 -4.30
N ASP A 10 -7.67 5.80 -4.93
CA ASP A 10 -6.35 5.37 -5.34
C ASP A 10 -6.10 5.71 -6.81
N THR A 11 -4.96 6.35 -7.10
CA THR A 11 -4.60 6.73 -8.48
C THR A 11 -4.35 5.53 -9.40
N ILE A 12 -4.05 4.34 -8.85
CA ILE A 12 -3.88 3.11 -9.64
C ILE A 12 -5.19 2.68 -10.32
N THR A 13 -6.34 3.06 -9.77
CA THR A 13 -7.66 2.65 -10.28
C THR A 13 -8.13 3.48 -11.46
N LEU A 14 -7.43 4.57 -11.77
CA LEU A 14 -7.78 5.51 -12.84
C LEU A 14 -6.76 5.50 -13.97
N ALA A 15 -7.24 5.78 -15.18
CA ALA A 15 -6.41 6.00 -16.36
C ALA A 15 -6.18 7.50 -16.61
N GLY A 16 -5.11 7.83 -17.36
CA GLY A 16 -4.78 9.21 -17.72
C GLY A 16 -3.54 9.75 -17.00
N THR A 17 -3.28 11.05 -17.18
CA THR A 17 -2.20 11.73 -16.46
C THR A 17 -2.52 11.91 -14.99
N LEU A 18 -1.52 12.17 -14.16
CA LEU A 18 -1.71 12.42 -12.72
C LEU A 18 -2.72 13.54 -12.48
N GLU A 19 -2.61 14.66 -13.20
CA GLU A 19 -3.52 15.81 -13.07
C GLU A 19 -4.96 15.43 -13.43
N ALA A 20 -5.16 14.67 -14.51
CA ALA A 20 -6.48 14.21 -14.94
C ALA A 20 -7.12 13.28 -13.89
N LYS A 21 -6.33 12.38 -13.28
CA LYS A 21 -6.78 11.52 -12.20
C LYS A 21 -7.21 12.34 -10.97
N LEU A 22 -6.37 13.27 -10.53
CA LEU A 22 -6.65 14.13 -9.37
C LEU A 22 -7.89 14.99 -9.59
N ALA A 23 -8.04 15.57 -10.80
CA ALA A 23 -9.23 16.34 -11.16
C ALA A 23 -10.50 15.47 -11.12
N ALA A 24 -10.46 14.29 -11.75
CA ALA A 24 -11.60 13.38 -11.76
C ALA A 24 -12.04 12.93 -10.36
N MET A 25 -11.08 12.65 -9.46
CA MET A 25 -11.37 12.32 -8.07
C MET A 25 -12.07 13.48 -7.35
N LYS A 26 -11.56 14.69 -7.54
CA LYS A 26 -12.10 15.90 -6.92
C LYS A 26 -13.50 16.22 -7.43
N ASP A 27 -13.74 16.07 -8.74
CA ASP A 27 -15.04 16.33 -9.38
C ASP A 27 -16.14 15.38 -8.85
N VAL A 28 -15.78 14.16 -8.46
CA VAL A 28 -16.70 13.19 -7.83
C VAL A 28 -16.87 13.47 -6.33
N GLY A 29 -16.01 14.29 -5.72
CA GLY A 29 -16.12 14.75 -4.34
C GLY A 29 -15.18 14.06 -3.36
N PHE A 30 -14.15 13.35 -3.82
CA PHE A 30 -13.08 12.88 -2.95
C PHE A 30 -12.18 14.03 -2.53
N SER A 31 -11.79 14.05 -1.25
CA SER A 31 -10.82 15.01 -0.70
C SER A 31 -9.46 14.36 -0.40
N GLN A 32 -9.38 13.04 -0.47
CA GLN A 32 -8.22 12.24 -0.12
C GLN A 32 -7.75 11.38 -1.29
N VAL A 33 -6.45 11.15 -1.36
CA VAL A 33 -5.83 10.36 -2.43
C VAL A 33 -4.73 9.46 -1.88
N MET A 34 -4.68 8.21 -2.37
CA MET A 34 -3.53 7.35 -2.27
C MET A 34 -2.77 7.38 -3.60
N LEU A 35 -1.49 7.73 -3.55
CA LEU A 35 -0.67 7.97 -4.73
C LEU A 35 0.11 6.72 -5.13
N MET A 36 0.12 6.44 -6.43
CA MET A 36 0.97 5.40 -7.02
C MET A 36 2.33 5.99 -7.41
N ASP A 37 3.43 5.32 -7.05
CA ASP A 37 4.81 5.70 -7.39
C ASP A 37 4.99 5.93 -8.90
N ARG A 38 4.38 5.08 -9.70
CA ARG A 38 4.42 5.17 -11.16
C ARG A 38 3.94 6.53 -11.68
N ASP A 39 2.91 7.11 -11.08
CA ASP A 39 2.38 8.40 -11.53
C ASP A 39 3.38 9.54 -11.35
N LEU A 40 4.27 9.43 -10.36
CA LEU A 40 5.33 10.41 -10.15
C LEU A 40 6.52 10.14 -11.06
N VAL A 41 6.95 8.88 -11.17
CA VAL A 41 8.17 8.52 -11.92
C VAL A 41 7.96 8.70 -13.43
N THR A 42 6.75 8.49 -13.94
CA THR A 42 6.44 8.62 -15.37
C THR A 42 5.92 10.00 -15.75
N HIS A 43 5.85 10.95 -14.82
CA HIS A 43 5.37 12.29 -15.11
C HIS A 43 6.29 13.02 -16.11
N PRO A 44 5.76 13.63 -17.18
CA PRO A 44 6.58 14.27 -18.23
C PRO A 44 7.51 15.35 -17.71
N GLY A 45 7.12 16.08 -16.66
CA GLY A 45 7.93 17.11 -16.00
C GLY A 45 8.85 16.56 -14.89
N GLY A 46 8.91 15.23 -14.70
CA GLY A 46 9.66 14.58 -13.64
C GLY A 46 8.96 14.63 -12.28
N VAL A 47 9.58 13.99 -11.29
CA VAL A 47 9.03 13.82 -9.93
C VAL A 47 8.67 15.15 -9.27
N GLN A 48 9.49 16.18 -9.43
CA GLN A 48 9.25 17.50 -8.82
C GLN A 48 7.97 18.16 -9.36
N ALA A 49 7.73 18.06 -10.67
CA ALA A 49 6.50 18.58 -11.27
C ALA A 49 5.28 17.76 -10.83
N ALA A 50 5.41 16.44 -10.70
CA ALA A 50 4.35 15.59 -10.17
C ALA A 50 3.99 15.96 -8.72
N VAL A 51 4.98 16.18 -7.86
CA VAL A 51 4.78 16.65 -6.48
C VAL A 51 4.04 17.98 -6.45
N ALA A 52 4.46 18.94 -7.30
CA ALA A 52 3.78 20.23 -7.42
C ALA A 52 2.32 20.08 -7.89
N ALA A 53 2.04 19.17 -8.83
CA ALA A 53 0.68 18.88 -9.28
C ALA A 53 -0.20 18.31 -8.15
N VAL A 54 0.34 17.39 -7.34
CA VAL A 54 -0.36 16.87 -6.16
C VAL A 54 -0.69 18.00 -5.19
N GLN A 55 0.28 18.85 -4.86
CA GLN A 55 0.08 19.98 -3.96
C GLN A 55 -0.95 20.97 -4.51
N ALA A 56 -0.87 21.32 -5.79
CA ALA A 56 -1.80 22.24 -6.45
C ALA A 56 -3.24 21.70 -6.52
N SER A 57 -3.42 20.39 -6.52
CA SER A 57 -4.75 19.77 -6.55
C SER A 57 -5.59 20.09 -5.31
N GLY A 58 -4.94 20.38 -4.18
CA GLY A 58 -5.57 20.57 -2.88
C GLY A 58 -6.14 19.29 -2.27
N MET A 59 -5.90 18.13 -2.86
CA MET A 59 -6.23 16.84 -2.27
C MET A 59 -5.24 16.47 -1.17
N ARG A 60 -5.69 15.76 -0.15
CA ARG A 60 -4.87 15.28 0.95
C ARG A 60 -4.29 13.90 0.64
N PRO A 61 -2.97 13.75 0.45
CA PRO A 61 -2.35 12.45 0.29
C PRO A 61 -2.45 11.66 1.61
N THR A 62 -3.05 10.48 1.57
CA THR A 62 -3.20 9.58 2.72
C THR A 62 -2.13 8.50 2.76
N GLY A 63 -1.64 8.09 1.59
CA GLY A 63 -0.60 7.10 1.48
C GLY A 63 0.09 7.13 0.12
N PHE A 64 1.16 6.38 0.05
CA PHE A 64 2.00 6.19 -1.13
C PHE A 64 2.20 4.70 -1.37
N GLN A 65 2.14 4.24 -2.61
CA GLN A 65 2.22 2.81 -2.94
C GLN A 65 2.95 2.58 -4.27
N VAL A 66 3.44 1.39 -4.55
CA VAL A 66 3.51 0.23 -3.67
C VAL A 66 4.94 -0.31 -3.70
N LEU A 67 5.54 -0.49 -2.53
CA LEU A 67 6.83 -1.17 -2.42
C LEU A 67 6.60 -2.69 -2.50
N ARG A 68 7.12 -3.32 -3.55
CA ARG A 68 6.95 -4.75 -3.82
C ARG A 68 8.25 -5.53 -3.66
N ASP A 69 8.11 -6.78 -3.21
CA ASP A 69 9.23 -7.72 -3.12
C ASP A 69 10.43 -7.11 -2.37
N PHE A 70 10.17 -6.48 -1.23
CA PHE A 70 11.22 -5.85 -0.43
C PHE A 70 11.88 -6.85 0.50
N GLU A 71 11.06 -7.60 1.25
CA GLU A 71 11.50 -8.49 2.31
C GLU A 71 11.87 -9.88 1.81
N GLY A 72 12.69 -10.55 2.61
CA GLY A 72 13.08 -11.93 2.39
C GLY A 72 14.11 -12.16 1.28
N LEU A 73 14.62 -11.10 0.68
CA LEU A 73 15.66 -11.17 -0.35
C LEU A 73 17.06 -11.10 0.28
N SER A 74 18.08 -11.54 -0.47
CA SER A 74 19.47 -11.51 -0.04
C SER A 74 20.40 -10.97 -1.11
N GLY A 75 21.63 -10.63 -0.71
CA GLY A 75 22.69 -10.18 -1.63
C GLY A 75 22.28 -8.95 -2.45
N HIS A 76 22.61 -8.97 -3.74
CA HIS A 76 22.36 -7.84 -4.65
C HIS A 76 20.86 -7.49 -4.79
N LEU A 77 19.98 -8.48 -4.72
CA LEU A 77 18.54 -8.23 -4.80
C LEU A 77 18.06 -7.41 -3.61
N HIS A 78 18.52 -7.74 -2.40
CA HIS A 78 18.17 -6.98 -1.20
C HIS A 78 18.72 -5.55 -1.27
N SER A 79 19.99 -5.39 -1.67
CA SER A 79 20.59 -4.04 -1.83
C SER A 79 19.83 -3.19 -2.83
N TYR A 80 19.47 -3.75 -3.97
CA TYR A 80 18.65 -3.06 -4.98
C TYR A 80 17.30 -2.62 -4.42
N LYS A 81 16.63 -3.49 -3.65
CA LYS A 81 15.33 -3.16 -3.03
C LYS A 81 15.45 -2.11 -1.93
N LEU A 82 16.56 -2.07 -1.21
CA LEU A 82 16.84 -0.98 -0.27
C LEU A 82 16.94 0.38 -0.96
N ASP A 83 17.58 0.46 -2.13
CA ASP A 83 17.67 1.71 -2.88
C ASP A 83 16.31 2.14 -3.44
N ILE A 84 15.50 1.21 -3.95
CA ILE A 84 14.10 1.47 -4.33
C ILE A 84 13.30 1.98 -3.13
N ALA A 85 13.41 1.34 -1.97
CA ALA A 85 12.68 1.74 -0.78
C ALA A 85 13.02 3.16 -0.33
N LYS A 86 14.31 3.55 -0.35
CA LYS A 86 14.76 4.92 -0.04
C LYS A 86 14.13 5.94 -0.99
N ALA A 87 14.20 5.69 -2.31
CA ALA A 87 13.60 6.57 -3.31
C ALA A 87 12.09 6.70 -3.13
N MET A 88 11.39 5.61 -2.81
CA MET A 88 9.95 5.64 -2.54
C MET A 88 9.62 6.41 -1.25
N LEU A 89 10.41 6.26 -0.19
CA LEU A 89 10.25 7.02 1.05
C LEU A 89 10.46 8.53 0.81
N GLU A 90 11.44 8.92 0.00
CA GLU A 90 11.67 10.32 -0.38
C GLU A 90 10.48 10.89 -1.16
N MET A 91 9.94 10.16 -2.14
CA MET A 91 8.74 10.56 -2.89
C MET A 91 7.51 10.63 -1.98
N CYS A 92 7.34 9.67 -1.09
CA CYS A 92 6.27 9.64 -0.09
C CYS A 92 6.32 10.90 0.79
N ALA A 93 7.49 11.25 1.32
CA ALA A 93 7.69 12.46 2.11
C ALA A 93 7.42 13.74 1.30
N ALA A 94 7.94 13.81 0.06
CA ALA A 94 7.78 14.99 -0.81
C ALA A 94 6.32 15.29 -1.15
N THR A 95 5.50 14.24 -1.31
CA THR A 95 4.05 14.40 -1.55
C THR A 95 3.26 14.75 -0.29
N GLY A 96 3.86 14.66 0.89
CA GLY A 96 3.17 14.85 2.18
C GLY A 96 2.43 13.60 2.68
N SER A 97 2.55 12.47 1.99
CA SER A 97 1.99 11.19 2.42
C SER A 97 2.65 10.73 3.73
N LYS A 98 1.88 10.08 4.60
CA LYS A 98 2.34 9.61 5.91
C LYS A 98 2.45 8.09 6.02
N VAL A 99 1.96 7.38 5.03
CA VAL A 99 1.97 5.92 4.99
C VAL A 99 2.58 5.46 3.68
N LEU A 100 3.56 4.56 3.74
CA LEU A 100 4.05 3.79 2.60
C LEU A 100 3.48 2.38 2.69
N LEU A 101 2.78 1.95 1.65
CA LEU A 101 2.29 0.57 1.54
C LEU A 101 3.39 -0.33 0.98
N ALA A 102 3.73 -1.36 1.75
CA ALA A 102 4.62 -2.44 1.34
C ALA A 102 3.82 -3.74 1.23
N CYS A 103 3.87 -4.38 0.07
CA CYS A 103 3.18 -5.65 -0.14
C CYS A 103 4.14 -6.83 0.02
N SER A 104 3.60 -7.94 0.52
CA SER A 104 4.35 -9.17 0.72
C SER A 104 5.00 -9.68 -0.57
N SER A 105 6.18 -10.26 -0.43
CA SER A 105 7.00 -10.72 -1.55
C SER A 105 6.34 -11.86 -2.32
N THR A 106 6.37 -11.74 -3.63
CA THR A 106 5.96 -12.77 -4.59
C THR A 106 7.17 -13.44 -5.23
N SER A 107 8.38 -12.97 -4.90
CA SER A 107 9.63 -13.43 -5.48
C SER A 107 9.93 -14.88 -5.10
N ARG A 108 10.27 -15.70 -6.08
CA ARG A 108 10.74 -17.07 -5.85
C ARG A 108 12.06 -17.13 -5.04
N HIS A 109 12.78 -16.02 -4.97
CA HIS A 109 14.06 -15.89 -4.26
C HIS A 109 13.88 -15.44 -2.80
N ALA A 110 12.66 -15.06 -2.39
CA ALA A 110 12.40 -14.67 -1.02
C ALA A 110 12.42 -15.88 -0.08
N THR A 111 12.98 -15.69 1.11
CA THR A 111 12.95 -16.69 2.19
C THR A 111 11.52 -16.94 2.65
N GLN A 112 11.32 -18.11 3.28
CA GLN A 112 10.08 -18.45 3.99
C GLN A 112 10.21 -18.31 5.52
N ASP A 113 11.35 -17.88 5.99
CA ASP A 113 11.62 -17.63 7.40
C ASP A 113 10.99 -16.29 7.83
N LEU A 114 9.98 -16.37 8.70
CA LEU A 114 9.24 -15.19 9.16
C LEU A 114 10.10 -14.25 10.01
N ASP A 115 11.11 -14.73 10.70
CA ASP A 115 12.00 -13.89 11.51
C ASP A 115 12.93 -13.07 10.61
N LEU A 116 13.41 -13.63 9.50
CA LEU A 116 14.16 -12.88 8.50
C LEU A 116 13.29 -11.85 7.77
N ILE A 117 12.05 -12.22 7.43
CA ILE A 117 11.06 -11.30 6.85
C ILE A 117 10.81 -10.13 7.81
N ALA A 118 10.58 -10.41 9.08
CA ALA A 118 10.35 -9.40 10.12
C ALA A 118 11.58 -8.49 10.30
N ALA A 119 12.79 -9.06 10.28
CA ALA A 119 14.03 -8.28 10.37
C ALA A 119 14.20 -7.32 9.19
N ASP A 120 13.83 -7.71 7.97
CA ASP A 120 13.87 -6.82 6.81
C ASP A 120 12.83 -5.71 6.90
N LEU A 121 11.60 -6.02 7.32
CA LEU A 121 10.56 -5.00 7.54
C LEU A 121 10.93 -4.04 8.67
N LYS A 122 11.61 -4.51 9.72
CA LYS A 122 12.19 -3.65 10.74
C LYS A 122 13.19 -2.65 10.16
N LYS A 123 14.08 -3.09 9.26
CA LYS A 123 15.01 -2.19 8.56
C LYS A 123 14.26 -1.13 7.75
N LEU A 124 13.21 -1.53 7.01
CA LEU A 124 12.37 -0.60 6.26
C LEU A 124 11.71 0.44 7.18
N ALA A 125 11.13 -0.02 8.28
CA ALA A 125 10.52 0.85 9.27
C ALA A 125 11.52 1.86 9.86
N MET A 126 12.74 1.42 10.17
CA MET A 126 13.80 2.30 10.67
C MET A 126 14.25 3.34 9.64
N LEU A 127 14.29 3.01 8.35
CA LEU A 127 14.56 3.98 7.27
C LEU A 127 13.47 5.05 7.17
N ALA A 128 12.24 4.71 7.52
CA ALA A 128 11.09 5.61 7.46
C ALA A 128 10.99 6.57 8.66
N VAL A 129 11.59 6.24 9.82
CA VAL A 129 11.52 7.04 11.05
C VAL A 129 11.93 8.51 10.86
N PRO A 130 13.09 8.82 10.23
CA PRO A 130 13.52 10.22 10.06
C PRO A 130 12.56 11.07 9.21
N LEU A 131 11.74 10.42 8.38
CA LEU A 131 10.78 11.06 7.49
C LEU A 131 9.38 11.14 8.12
N GLY A 132 9.19 10.59 9.31
CA GLY A 132 7.88 10.53 9.98
C GLY A 132 6.85 9.71 9.21
N ILE A 133 7.30 8.65 8.50
CA ILE A 133 6.46 7.77 7.68
C ILE A 133 6.20 6.46 8.43
N GLN A 134 4.97 6.00 8.35
CA GLN A 134 4.54 4.69 8.80
C GLN A 134 4.59 3.70 7.63
N ILE A 135 4.92 2.45 7.91
CA ILE A 135 4.91 1.36 6.93
C ILE A 135 3.68 0.51 7.19
N ALA A 136 2.78 0.44 6.21
CA ALA A 136 1.67 -0.51 6.20
C ALA A 136 2.08 -1.77 5.43
N TYR A 137 2.14 -2.91 6.11
CA TYR A 137 2.52 -4.18 5.48
C TYR A 137 1.28 -4.99 5.12
N GLU A 138 1.10 -5.25 3.83
CA GLU A 138 -0.07 -5.92 3.26
C GLU A 138 0.28 -7.32 2.76
N ALA A 139 -0.51 -8.30 3.17
CA ALA A 139 -0.45 -9.65 2.63
C ALA A 139 -1.17 -9.72 1.28
N LEU A 140 -0.45 -10.12 0.23
CA LEU A 140 -1.06 -10.44 -1.06
C LEU A 140 -1.54 -11.90 -1.05
N SER A 141 -2.77 -12.19 -1.49
CA SER A 141 -3.31 -13.55 -1.56
C SER A 141 -2.49 -14.51 -2.46
N TRP A 142 -1.60 -13.98 -3.27
CA TRP A 142 -0.60 -14.71 -4.06
C TRP A 142 0.84 -14.48 -3.55
N GLY A 143 0.99 -13.95 -2.36
CA GLY A 143 2.29 -13.81 -1.69
C GLY A 143 2.95 -15.17 -1.47
N ARG A 144 4.28 -15.21 -1.58
CA ARG A 144 5.02 -16.47 -1.48
C ARG A 144 4.91 -17.12 -0.09
N THR A 145 5.01 -16.33 0.95
CA THR A 145 5.02 -16.79 2.34
C THR A 145 3.92 -16.11 3.14
N VAL A 146 3.85 -14.81 3.06
CA VAL A 146 2.84 -13.99 3.73
C VAL A 146 1.71 -13.74 2.73
N ASN A 147 0.66 -14.54 2.79
CA ASN A 147 -0.48 -14.51 1.86
C ASN A 147 -1.84 -14.30 2.54
N GLU A 148 -1.83 -14.17 3.87
CA GLU A 148 -2.99 -13.85 4.68
C GLU A 148 -2.65 -12.76 5.69
N PHE A 149 -3.63 -11.92 6.03
CA PHE A 149 -3.40 -10.80 6.96
C PHE A 149 -2.98 -11.28 8.37
N THR A 150 -3.37 -12.48 8.78
CA THR A 150 -2.96 -13.10 10.05
C THR A 150 -1.46 -13.37 10.10
N THR A 151 -0.89 -13.86 8.99
CA THR A 151 0.56 -14.05 8.87
C THR A 151 1.29 -12.70 8.78
N SER A 152 0.70 -11.71 8.07
CA SER A 152 1.23 -10.34 8.04
C SER A 152 1.28 -9.73 9.44
N TRP A 153 0.25 -9.96 10.25
CA TRP A 153 0.20 -9.51 11.64
C TRP A 153 1.27 -10.18 12.51
N ASP A 154 1.48 -11.50 12.38
CA ASP A 154 2.56 -12.20 13.09
C ASP A 154 3.93 -11.57 12.77
N VAL A 155 4.21 -11.30 11.50
CA VAL A 155 5.44 -10.64 11.06
C VAL A 155 5.59 -9.23 11.65
N VAL A 156 4.51 -8.43 11.67
CA VAL A 156 4.51 -7.08 12.28
C VAL A 156 4.80 -7.16 13.78
N CYS A 157 4.23 -8.14 14.49
CA CYS A 157 4.49 -8.37 15.90
C CYS A 157 5.96 -8.77 16.16
N ARG A 158 6.52 -9.67 15.34
CA ARG A 158 7.95 -10.08 15.45
C ARG A 158 8.92 -8.92 15.19
N ALA A 159 8.61 -8.07 14.23
CA ALA A 159 9.44 -6.91 13.91
C ALA A 159 9.52 -5.91 15.06
N ASP A 160 8.47 -5.82 15.86
CA ASP A 160 8.36 -4.95 17.04
C ASP A 160 8.83 -3.51 16.79
N CYS A 161 8.20 -2.86 15.83
CA CYS A 161 8.48 -1.47 15.46
C CYS A 161 7.20 -0.64 15.52
N PRO A 162 7.18 0.50 16.23
CA PRO A 162 5.97 1.30 16.42
C PRO A 162 5.44 1.94 15.13
N ASN A 163 6.29 2.18 14.15
CA ASN A 163 5.92 2.74 12.84
C ASN A 163 5.78 1.67 11.74
N LEU A 164 5.74 0.38 12.11
CA LEU A 164 5.34 -0.73 11.26
C LEU A 164 3.99 -1.26 11.73
N GLY A 165 3.03 -1.32 10.84
CA GLY A 165 1.69 -1.80 11.11
C GLY A 165 1.14 -2.60 9.93
N ILE A 166 -0.12 -3.00 10.03
CA ILE A 166 -0.79 -3.80 9.02
C ILE A 166 -1.55 -2.92 8.02
N GLY A 167 -1.48 -3.32 6.74
CA GLY A 167 -2.39 -2.90 5.69
C GLY A 167 -3.35 -4.04 5.33
N ILE A 168 -4.62 -3.74 5.16
CA ILE A 168 -5.63 -4.74 4.77
C ILE A 168 -6.34 -4.30 3.50
N ASP A 169 -6.36 -5.20 2.50
CA ASP A 169 -7.26 -5.09 1.34
C ASP A 169 -8.29 -6.22 1.41
N SER A 170 -9.55 -5.85 1.41
CA SER A 170 -10.67 -6.80 1.42
C SER A 170 -10.61 -7.81 0.27
N PHE A 171 -10.02 -7.42 -0.87
CA PHE A 171 -9.82 -8.35 -1.99
C PHE A 171 -8.99 -9.57 -1.60
N HIS A 172 -7.87 -9.36 -0.88
CA HIS A 172 -7.00 -10.46 -0.48
C HIS A 172 -7.64 -11.37 0.56
N ILE A 173 -8.43 -10.80 1.48
CA ILE A 173 -9.19 -11.59 2.45
C ILE A 173 -10.18 -12.52 1.73
N PHE A 174 -10.97 -11.98 0.81
CA PHE A 174 -11.94 -12.79 0.06
C PHE A 174 -11.29 -13.78 -0.90
N ALA A 175 -10.18 -13.42 -1.53
CA ALA A 175 -9.45 -14.30 -2.44
C ALA A 175 -8.82 -15.48 -1.70
N ALA A 176 -8.23 -15.25 -0.53
CA ALA A 176 -7.66 -16.29 0.33
C ALA A 176 -8.73 -17.04 1.15
N LYS A 177 -9.96 -16.51 1.24
CA LYS A 177 -11.04 -17.00 2.12
C LYS A 177 -10.64 -17.04 3.59
N THR A 178 -9.82 -16.08 4.01
CA THR A 178 -9.38 -15.94 5.40
C THR A 178 -10.56 -15.56 6.28
N SER A 179 -10.69 -16.16 7.47
CA SER A 179 -11.73 -15.79 8.43
C SER A 179 -11.56 -14.35 8.89
N LEU A 180 -12.68 -13.63 9.01
CA LEU A 180 -12.72 -12.29 9.56
C LEU A 180 -12.62 -12.25 11.10
N ASP A 181 -12.81 -13.40 11.77
CA ASP A 181 -12.79 -13.47 13.24
C ASP A 181 -11.46 -12.97 13.82
N ALA A 182 -10.35 -13.25 13.11
CA ALA A 182 -9.02 -12.80 13.51
C ALA A 182 -8.79 -11.27 13.39
N ILE A 183 -9.70 -10.52 12.76
CA ILE A 183 -9.58 -9.05 12.71
C ILE A 183 -9.73 -8.43 14.09
N GLU A 184 -10.55 -9.03 14.96
CA GLU A 184 -10.76 -8.54 16.33
C GLU A 184 -9.52 -8.71 17.22
N GLU A 185 -8.57 -9.56 16.81
CA GLU A 185 -7.30 -9.80 17.51
C GLU A 185 -6.21 -8.77 17.14
N LEU A 186 -6.45 -7.96 16.10
CA LEU A 186 -5.49 -6.95 15.66
C LEU A 186 -5.46 -5.77 16.63
N ASP A 187 -4.27 -5.28 16.95
CA ASP A 187 -4.09 -4.08 17.75
C ASP A 187 -4.47 -2.81 16.93
N PRO A 188 -5.57 -2.10 17.29
CA PRO A 188 -6.05 -0.97 16.51
C PRO A 188 -5.02 0.13 16.22
N PRO A 189 -4.12 0.52 17.15
CA PRO A 189 -3.03 1.46 16.90
C PRO A 189 -2.05 1.04 15.80
N ARG A 190 -2.02 -0.24 15.44
CA ARG A 190 -1.15 -0.78 14.39
C ARG A 190 -1.87 -1.02 13.07
N PHE A 191 -3.09 -0.56 12.95
CA PHE A 191 -3.87 -0.65 11.73
C PHE A 191 -3.70 0.64 10.91
N PHE A 192 -2.78 0.63 9.95
CA PHE A 192 -2.35 1.86 9.27
C PHE A 192 -3.05 2.13 7.96
N TRP A 193 -3.60 1.10 7.34
CA TRP A 193 -4.25 1.27 6.05
C TRP A 193 -5.31 0.19 5.80
N CYS A 194 -6.43 0.60 5.19
CA CYS A 194 -7.49 -0.31 4.76
C CYS A 194 -7.98 0.07 3.38
N SER A 195 -8.02 -0.91 2.48
CA SER A 195 -8.68 -0.81 1.18
C SER A 195 -9.93 -1.68 1.15
N CYS A 196 -11.02 -1.07 0.71
CA CYS A 196 -12.24 -1.78 0.40
C CYS A 196 -12.46 -1.73 -1.10
N ARG A 197 -12.18 -2.82 -1.80
CA ARG A 197 -12.61 -2.96 -3.19
C ARG A 197 -14.07 -3.36 -3.21
N THR A 198 -14.95 -2.42 -3.53
CA THR A 198 -16.30 -2.76 -3.91
C THR A 198 -16.21 -3.44 -5.28
N SER A 199 -16.41 -4.75 -5.34
CA SER A 199 -16.80 -5.38 -6.59
C SER A 199 -18.11 -4.71 -6.98
N CYS A 200 -18.10 -3.90 -8.03
CA CYS A 200 -19.32 -3.37 -8.62
C CYS A 200 -20.16 -4.59 -9.03
N GLY A 201 -21.11 -4.95 -8.19
CA GLY A 201 -21.98 -6.10 -8.36
C GLY A 201 -22.93 -5.88 -9.53
N LYS A 202 -22.41 -5.91 -10.76
CA LYS A 202 -23.25 -6.27 -11.87
C LYS A 202 -23.69 -7.71 -11.60
N LYS A 203 -24.92 -7.90 -11.09
CA LYS A 203 -25.59 -9.19 -11.11
C LYS A 203 -25.42 -9.74 -12.52
N ARG A 204 -24.61 -10.77 -12.68
CA ARG A 204 -24.60 -11.51 -13.94
C ARG A 204 -26.01 -11.98 -14.16
N PRO A 205 -26.61 -11.72 -15.33
CA PRO A 205 -27.89 -12.32 -15.65
C PRO A 205 -27.72 -13.86 -15.56
N PRO A 206 -28.73 -14.59 -15.08
CA PRO A 206 -28.64 -16.03 -14.99
C PRO A 206 -28.27 -16.59 -16.37
N LEU A 207 -27.26 -17.47 -16.41
CA LEU A 207 -26.93 -18.23 -17.63
C LEU A 207 -28.21 -18.95 -18.08
N LYS A 208 -28.74 -18.56 -19.24
CA LYS A 208 -29.80 -19.29 -19.87
C LYS A 208 -29.20 -20.65 -20.27
N ASN A 209 -29.67 -21.68 -19.60
CA ASN A 209 -29.36 -23.05 -19.98
C ASN A 209 -29.75 -23.23 -21.47
N ALA A 210 -28.75 -23.57 -22.28
CA ALA A 210 -28.94 -24.11 -23.62
C ALA A 210 -28.88 -25.62 -23.55
#